data_4111523289b3fc7bacaddc4e8cb21776
#
_entry.id   4111523289b3fc7bacaddc4e8cb21776
#
_cell.length_a   1.000
_cell.length_b   1.000
_cell.length_c   1.000
_cell.angle_alpha   90.00
_cell.angle_beta   90.00
_cell.angle_gamma   90.00
#
_symmetry.space_group_name_H-M   'P 1'
#
loop_
_entity.id
_entity.type
_entity.pdbx_description
1 polymer ?
#
loop_
_entity_poly.entity_id
_entity_poly.type
_entity_poly.pdbx_seq_one_letter_code
_entity_poly.pdbx_strand_id
1 'polypeptide(L)'
;VLIMVHFEAKRLGLRGLHDHELPKLMKVLASRWLTFIPFIGIIYMIFSGYTPYWAAFWAISAALSMGFGKAFIGWTAKRFFNIEAERATKYIACDTINLRGFIDAFQMGSKYALSVGAAAATVGIIIGVLTVTGTPFNIAAMVNAFASDFGALISALDPTGLLTVHSATLFMTLVLVAVSCIIMGAGLPTTATYLVLATMATPALAVLGVDSMQTHFFVFYYGVLADITPPVALAAYAGATIA
;
A
#
# COMPACT_ATOMS: atom_id res chain seq x y z
N VAL A 1 -9.66 15.07 2.59
CA VAL A 1 -10.10 13.78 3.17
C VAL A 1 -10.62 13.96 4.58
N LEU A 2 -9.84 14.46 5.57
CA LEU A 2 -10.28 14.60 6.97
C LEU A 2 -11.57 15.40 7.14
N ILE A 3 -11.72 16.50 6.41
CA ILE A 3 -12.93 17.33 6.46
C ILE A 3 -14.16 16.57 5.95
N MET A 4 -14.00 15.81 4.84
CA MET A 4 -15.10 14.99 4.29
C MET A 4 -15.51 13.88 5.27
N VAL A 5 -14.53 13.17 5.84
CA VAL A 5 -14.79 12.14 6.87
C VAL A 5 -15.51 12.74 8.08
N HIS A 6 -15.08 13.92 8.53
CA HIS A 6 -15.76 14.60 9.65
C HIS A 6 -17.23 14.94 9.35
N PHE A 7 -17.50 15.48 8.16
CA PHE A 7 -18.88 15.82 7.78
C PHE A 7 -19.76 14.58 7.61
N GLU A 8 -19.21 13.51 7.05
CA GLU A 8 -19.95 12.26 6.87
C GLU A 8 -20.20 11.56 8.21
N ALA A 9 -19.22 11.53 9.10
CA ALA A 9 -19.40 11.03 10.46
C ALA A 9 -20.50 11.81 11.22
N LYS A 10 -20.51 13.13 11.06
CA LYS A 10 -21.55 13.99 11.66
C LYS A 10 -22.93 13.74 11.03
N ARG A 11 -23.00 13.54 9.71
CA ARG A 11 -24.23 13.20 8.98
C ARG A 11 -24.81 11.86 9.44
N LEU A 12 -23.96 10.87 9.69
CA LEU A 12 -24.35 9.54 10.16
C LEU A 12 -24.64 9.50 11.67
N GLY A 13 -24.45 10.61 12.40
CA GLY A 13 -24.66 10.68 13.83
C GLY A 13 -23.62 9.90 14.65
N LEU A 14 -22.47 9.55 14.05
CA LEU A 14 -21.40 8.84 14.73
C LEU A 14 -20.82 9.72 15.84
N ARG A 15 -20.78 9.19 17.06
CA ARG A 15 -20.16 9.83 18.21
C ARG A 15 -18.80 9.22 18.46
N GLY A 16 -17.82 10.05 18.81
CA GLY A 16 -16.52 9.55 19.29
C GLY A 16 -16.68 8.79 20.60
N LEU A 17 -15.74 7.90 20.88
CA LEU A 17 -15.63 7.25 22.19
C LEU A 17 -15.49 8.29 23.31
N HIS A 18 -16.08 8.02 24.45
CA HIS A 18 -15.92 8.88 25.62
C HIS A 18 -14.49 8.83 26.14
N ASP A 19 -14.01 9.93 26.74
CA ASP A 19 -12.63 10.05 27.23
C ASP A 19 -12.22 8.94 28.22
N HIS A 20 -13.16 8.36 28.95
CA HIS A 20 -12.90 7.25 29.87
C HIS A 20 -12.76 5.89 29.16
N GLU A 21 -13.24 5.76 27.93
CA GLU A 21 -13.13 4.55 27.10
C GLU A 21 -11.85 4.57 26.26
N LEU A 22 -11.23 5.75 26.11
CA LEU A 22 -9.98 5.89 25.36
C LEU A 22 -8.80 5.41 26.20
N PRO A 23 -8.04 4.41 25.70
CA PRO A 23 -6.84 3.99 26.40
C PRO A 23 -5.81 5.11 26.38
N LYS A 24 -5.22 5.42 27.56
CA LYS A 24 -4.18 6.44 27.66
C LYS A 24 -2.96 5.99 26.84
N LEU A 25 -2.58 6.78 25.83
CA LEU A 25 -1.51 6.50 24.87
C LEU A 25 -0.21 6.05 25.58
N MET A 26 0.20 6.78 26.62
CA MET A 26 1.41 6.46 27.39
C MET A 26 1.33 5.09 28.08
N LYS A 27 0.14 4.69 28.56
CA LYS A 27 -0.06 3.37 29.18
C LYS A 27 0.05 2.25 28.15
N VAL A 28 -0.50 2.46 26.95
CA VAL A 28 -0.41 1.50 25.84
C VAL A 28 1.03 1.39 25.33
N LEU A 29 1.72 2.52 25.12
CA LEU A 29 3.12 2.53 24.73
C LEU A 29 4.00 1.81 25.76
N ALA A 30 3.86 2.14 27.04
CA ALA A 30 4.64 1.51 28.09
C ALA A 30 4.36 0.01 28.26
N SER A 31 3.12 -0.42 27.98
CA SER A 31 2.74 -1.84 28.11
C SER A 31 3.12 -2.70 26.90
N ARG A 32 3.35 -2.09 25.72
CA ARG A 32 3.61 -2.81 24.45
C ARG A 32 4.81 -2.27 23.66
N TRP A 33 5.75 -1.61 24.34
CA TRP A 33 6.88 -0.96 23.66
C TRP A 33 7.76 -1.93 22.84
N LEU A 34 7.91 -3.17 23.29
CA LEU A 34 8.64 -4.21 22.57
C LEU A 34 8.05 -4.51 21.18
N THR A 35 6.74 -4.38 21.03
CA THR A 35 6.06 -4.61 19.75
C THR A 35 6.47 -3.58 18.68
N PHE A 36 6.96 -2.41 19.09
CA PHE A 36 7.44 -1.39 18.17
C PHE A 36 8.84 -1.66 17.62
N ILE A 37 9.64 -2.54 18.25
CA ILE A 37 11.02 -2.83 17.82
C ILE A 37 11.08 -3.33 16.38
N PRO A 38 10.28 -4.35 15.93
CA PRO A 38 10.29 -4.79 14.54
C PRO A 38 9.87 -3.68 13.58
N PHE A 39 8.91 -2.85 13.97
CA PHE A 39 8.43 -1.74 13.14
C PHE A 39 9.49 -0.64 12.95
N ILE A 40 10.14 -0.23 14.04
CA ILE A 40 11.27 0.72 13.99
C ILE A 40 12.43 0.13 13.20
N GLY A 41 12.68 -1.18 13.36
CA GLY A 41 13.69 -1.92 12.61
C GLY A 41 13.47 -1.86 11.09
N ILE A 42 12.23 -2.04 10.61
CA ILE A 42 11.88 -1.91 9.18
C ILE A 42 12.23 -0.50 8.68
N ILE A 43 11.76 0.52 9.41
CA ILE A 43 11.99 1.92 9.03
C ILE A 43 13.49 2.21 8.96
N TYR A 44 14.23 1.82 9.99
CA TYR A 44 15.69 2.01 10.04
C TYR A 44 16.40 1.32 8.86
N MET A 45 16.07 0.08 8.56
CA MET A 45 16.69 -0.67 7.47
C MET A 45 16.39 -0.06 6.09
N ILE A 46 15.16 0.39 5.86
CA ILE A 46 14.78 1.05 4.61
C ILE A 46 15.58 2.35 4.44
N PHE A 47 15.66 3.19 5.48
CA PHE A 47 16.45 4.42 5.43
C PHE A 47 17.96 4.17 5.31
N SER A 48 18.44 3.02 5.78
CA SER A 48 19.84 2.59 5.62
C SER A 48 20.15 2.01 4.23
N GLY A 49 19.17 2.01 3.30
CA GLY A 49 19.34 1.56 1.92
C GLY A 49 19.21 0.05 1.71
N TYR A 50 18.78 -0.70 2.73
CA TYR A 50 18.48 -2.13 2.55
C TYR A 50 17.19 -2.33 1.77
N THR A 51 17.10 -3.47 1.07
CA THR A 51 15.89 -3.81 0.33
C THR A 51 14.71 -4.09 1.28
N PRO A 52 13.46 -3.81 0.87
CA PRO A 52 12.27 -4.11 1.67
C PRO A 52 12.16 -5.57 2.09
N TYR A 53 12.67 -6.50 1.27
CA TYR A 53 12.69 -7.94 1.58
C TYR A 53 13.58 -8.27 2.79
N TRP A 54 14.78 -7.68 2.84
CA TRP A 54 15.67 -7.82 3.99
C TRP A 54 15.09 -7.18 5.25
N ALA A 55 14.50 -6.00 5.12
CA ALA A 55 13.83 -5.34 6.23
C ALA A 55 12.68 -6.18 6.80
N ALA A 56 11.84 -6.74 5.94
CA ALA A 56 10.75 -7.63 6.32
C ALA A 56 11.25 -8.92 6.99
N PHE A 57 12.29 -9.57 6.43
CA PHE A 57 12.89 -10.77 7.02
C PHE A 57 13.37 -10.55 8.44
N TRP A 58 14.13 -9.48 8.68
CA TRP A 58 14.64 -9.16 10.01
C TRP A 58 13.54 -8.76 10.99
N ALA A 59 12.52 -8.03 10.53
CA ALA A 59 11.38 -7.66 11.36
C ALA A 59 10.56 -8.88 11.80
N ILE A 60 10.29 -9.81 10.88
CA ILE A 60 9.59 -11.06 11.18
C ILE A 60 10.44 -11.90 12.16
N SER A 61 11.75 -12.03 11.90
CA SER A 61 12.67 -12.77 12.77
C SER A 61 12.73 -12.16 14.17
N ALA A 62 12.75 -10.83 14.29
CA ALA A 62 12.71 -10.14 15.58
C ALA A 62 11.37 -10.37 16.31
N ALA A 63 10.24 -10.27 15.62
CA ALA A 63 8.93 -10.53 16.21
C ALA A 63 8.79 -11.97 16.72
N LEU A 64 9.24 -12.95 15.93
CA LEU A 64 9.26 -14.36 16.32
C LEU A 64 10.18 -14.61 17.50
N SER A 65 11.41 -14.08 17.48
CA SER A 65 12.36 -14.26 18.58
C SER A 65 11.85 -13.67 19.90
N MET A 66 11.17 -12.53 19.87
CA MET A 66 10.54 -11.94 21.04
C MET A 66 9.38 -12.80 21.58
N GLY A 67 8.50 -13.29 20.70
CA GLY A 67 7.36 -14.13 21.08
C GLY A 67 7.79 -15.48 21.65
N PHE A 68 8.72 -16.18 20.99
CA PHE A 68 9.30 -17.43 21.49
C PHE A 68 10.18 -17.20 22.73
N GLY A 69 10.96 -16.11 22.76
CA GLY A 69 11.78 -15.76 23.93
C GLY A 69 10.94 -15.59 25.18
N LYS A 70 9.79 -14.91 25.09
CA LYS A 70 8.86 -14.80 26.21
C LYS A 70 8.30 -16.16 26.65
N ALA A 71 7.91 -16.99 25.71
CA ALA A 71 7.43 -18.35 26.01
C ALA A 71 8.52 -19.20 26.68
N PHE A 72 9.77 -19.12 26.21
CA PHE A 72 10.92 -19.83 26.75
C PHE A 72 11.26 -19.35 28.16
N ILE A 73 11.28 -18.04 28.42
CA ILE A 73 11.52 -17.47 29.76
C ILE A 73 10.42 -17.92 30.71
N GLY A 74 9.15 -17.90 30.29
CA GLY A 74 8.04 -18.40 31.12
C GLY A 74 8.15 -19.90 31.45
N TRP A 75 8.57 -20.69 30.47
CA TRP A 75 8.79 -22.13 30.65
C TRP A 75 9.96 -22.42 31.61
N THR A 76 11.10 -21.77 31.47
CA THR A 76 12.27 -21.93 32.34
C THR A 76 11.98 -21.45 33.75
N ALA A 77 11.29 -20.32 33.92
CA ALA A 77 10.89 -19.82 35.22
C ALA A 77 10.01 -20.82 35.99
N LYS A 78 9.04 -21.42 35.30
CA LYS A 78 8.17 -22.46 35.88
C LYS A 78 8.95 -23.75 36.20
N ARG A 79 9.85 -24.17 35.28
CA ARG A 79 10.55 -25.48 35.40
C ARG A 79 11.67 -25.49 36.45
N PHE A 80 12.43 -24.38 36.55
CA PHE A 80 13.61 -24.32 37.38
C PHE A 80 13.40 -23.51 38.66
N PHE A 81 12.56 -22.48 38.65
CA PHE A 81 12.37 -21.57 39.77
C PHE A 81 11.00 -21.69 40.43
N ASN A 82 10.12 -22.53 39.92
CA ASN A 82 8.75 -22.71 40.43
C ASN A 82 7.96 -21.38 40.52
N ILE A 83 8.31 -20.43 39.63
CA ILE A 83 7.65 -19.13 39.50
C ILE A 83 6.59 -19.24 38.42
N GLU A 84 5.39 -18.73 38.67
CA GLU A 84 4.35 -18.68 37.64
C GLU A 84 4.84 -17.92 36.42
N ALA A 85 4.65 -18.49 35.21
CA ALA A 85 5.12 -17.91 33.95
C ALA A 85 4.61 -16.47 33.74
N GLU A 86 3.40 -16.17 34.20
CA GLU A 86 2.81 -14.85 34.14
C GLU A 86 3.56 -13.82 34.97
N ARG A 87 4.02 -14.20 36.16
CA ARG A 87 4.85 -13.34 37.02
C ARG A 87 6.23 -13.09 36.42
N ALA A 88 6.87 -14.15 35.92
CA ALA A 88 8.20 -14.06 35.31
C ALA A 88 8.23 -13.20 34.06
N THR A 89 7.14 -13.19 33.31
CA THR A 89 7.05 -12.48 32.01
C THR A 89 6.23 -11.19 32.06
N LYS A 90 5.82 -10.77 33.26
CA LYS A 90 4.97 -9.57 33.46
C LYS A 90 5.54 -8.29 32.83
N TYR A 91 6.85 -8.15 32.82
CA TYR A 91 7.55 -6.96 32.29
C TYR A 91 7.90 -7.09 30.79
N ILE A 92 7.66 -8.27 30.19
CA ILE A 92 7.92 -8.49 28.76
C ILE A 92 6.67 -8.11 27.99
N ALA A 93 6.70 -6.92 27.43
CA ALA A 93 5.57 -6.25 26.78
C ALA A 93 5.31 -6.76 25.34
N CYS A 94 5.27 -8.08 25.14
CA CYS A 94 4.87 -8.72 23.88
C CYS A 94 3.97 -9.93 24.16
N ASP A 95 3.22 -10.37 23.16
CA ASP A 95 2.40 -11.57 23.29
C ASP A 95 3.26 -12.84 23.16
N THR A 96 2.88 -13.92 23.85
CA THR A 96 3.55 -15.21 23.72
C THR A 96 3.11 -15.91 22.45
N ILE A 97 4.07 -16.42 21.69
CA ILE A 97 3.79 -17.25 20.52
C ILE A 97 3.90 -18.71 20.92
N ASN A 98 2.78 -19.45 20.77
CA ASN A 98 2.75 -20.89 20.91
C ASN A 98 3.04 -21.53 19.56
N LEU A 99 3.50 -22.80 19.56
CA LEU A 99 3.78 -23.54 18.32
C LEU A 99 2.55 -23.62 17.40
N ARG A 100 1.36 -23.76 17.94
CA ARG A 100 0.11 -23.71 17.15
C ARG A 100 -0.10 -22.35 16.51
N GLY A 101 0.02 -21.26 17.27
CA GLY A 101 -0.11 -19.91 16.74
C GLY A 101 0.95 -19.59 15.67
N PHE A 102 2.15 -20.16 15.79
CA PHE A 102 3.18 -20.07 14.76
C PHE A 102 2.75 -20.80 13.47
N ILE A 103 2.26 -22.03 13.58
CA ILE A 103 1.76 -22.79 12.42
C ILE A 103 0.57 -22.09 11.77
N ASP A 104 -0.36 -21.59 12.58
CA ASP A 104 -1.53 -20.85 12.08
C ASP A 104 -1.13 -19.56 11.35
N ALA A 105 -0.15 -18.83 11.88
CA ALA A 105 0.40 -17.64 11.24
C ALA A 105 1.08 -17.98 9.90
N PHE A 106 1.83 -19.08 9.84
CA PHE A 106 2.45 -19.57 8.60
C PHE A 106 1.41 -20.01 7.57
N GLN A 107 0.38 -20.74 8.00
CA GLN A 107 -0.72 -21.14 7.11
C GLN A 107 -1.45 -19.92 6.53
N MET A 108 -1.76 -18.95 7.37
CA MET A 108 -2.43 -17.73 6.94
C MET A 108 -1.54 -16.91 6.02
N GLY A 109 -0.27 -16.72 6.37
CA GLY A 109 0.73 -16.07 5.54
C GLY A 109 0.91 -16.74 4.17
N SER A 110 0.96 -18.08 4.13
CA SER A 110 1.05 -18.85 2.89
C SER A 110 -0.18 -18.69 2.00
N LYS A 111 -1.39 -18.64 2.58
CA LYS A 111 -2.62 -18.38 1.81
C LYS A 111 -2.60 -16.99 1.17
N TYR A 112 -2.19 -15.97 1.92
CA TYR A 112 -2.04 -14.62 1.36
C TYR A 112 -0.93 -14.55 0.30
N ALA A 113 0.22 -15.19 0.56
CA ALA A 113 1.32 -15.25 -0.40
C ALA A 113 0.92 -15.96 -1.70
N LEU A 114 0.12 -17.03 -1.62
CA LEU A 114 -0.40 -17.74 -2.79
C LEU A 114 -1.30 -16.83 -3.65
N SER A 115 -2.21 -16.09 -3.01
CA SER A 115 -3.09 -15.14 -3.69
C SER A 115 -2.30 -14.04 -4.41
N VAL A 116 -1.35 -13.43 -3.71
CA VAL A 116 -0.49 -12.38 -4.30
C VAL A 116 0.41 -12.96 -5.39
N GLY A 117 0.97 -14.15 -5.18
CA GLY A 117 1.80 -14.85 -6.17
C GLY A 117 1.03 -15.20 -7.45
N ALA A 118 -0.20 -15.69 -7.33
CA ALA A 118 -1.06 -15.98 -8.48
C ALA A 118 -1.39 -14.70 -9.27
N ALA A 119 -1.73 -13.62 -8.56
CA ALA A 119 -1.97 -12.32 -9.19
C ALA A 119 -0.70 -11.81 -9.90
N ALA A 120 0.46 -11.87 -9.26
CA ALA A 120 1.73 -11.44 -9.84
C ALA A 120 2.11 -12.27 -11.07
N ALA A 121 1.91 -13.59 -11.04
CA ALA A 121 2.16 -14.46 -12.19
C ALA A 121 1.26 -14.11 -13.39
N THR A 122 -0.04 -13.90 -13.15
CA THR A 122 -0.99 -13.49 -14.20
C THR A 122 -0.60 -12.16 -14.82
N VAL A 123 -0.24 -11.18 -13.99
CA VAL A 123 0.23 -9.87 -14.44
C VAL A 123 1.54 -9.99 -15.20
N GLY A 124 2.46 -10.84 -14.75
CA GLY A 124 3.71 -11.12 -15.45
C GLY A 124 3.50 -11.63 -16.87
N ILE A 125 2.52 -12.50 -17.08
CA ILE A 125 2.12 -12.98 -18.40
C ILE A 125 1.58 -11.83 -19.26
N ILE A 126 0.71 -10.99 -18.71
CA ILE A 126 0.14 -9.83 -19.41
C ILE A 126 1.27 -8.88 -19.84
N ILE A 127 2.16 -8.52 -18.91
CA ILE A 127 3.30 -7.63 -19.19
C ILE A 127 4.22 -8.24 -20.24
N GLY A 128 4.49 -9.55 -20.15
CA GLY A 128 5.29 -10.27 -21.14
C GLY A 128 4.71 -10.17 -22.54
N VAL A 129 3.41 -10.42 -22.71
CA VAL A 129 2.71 -10.27 -23.98
C VAL A 129 2.74 -8.83 -24.49
N LEU A 130 2.46 -7.86 -23.63
CA LEU A 130 2.48 -6.44 -23.98
C LEU A 130 3.88 -6.00 -24.45
N THR A 131 4.92 -6.45 -23.75
CA THR A 131 6.31 -6.10 -24.09
C THR A 131 6.74 -6.69 -25.44
N VAL A 132 6.45 -7.97 -25.67
CA VAL A 132 6.80 -8.66 -26.92
C VAL A 132 6.05 -8.08 -28.11
N THR A 133 4.79 -7.67 -27.93
CA THR A 133 3.97 -7.09 -29.02
C THR A 133 4.25 -5.61 -29.27
N GLY A 134 5.04 -4.93 -28.41
CA GLY A 134 5.24 -3.47 -28.50
C GLY A 134 3.98 -2.64 -28.26
N THR A 135 2.91 -3.28 -27.80
CA THR A 135 1.60 -2.64 -27.56
C THR A 135 1.68 -1.37 -26.70
N PRO A 136 2.52 -1.28 -25.63
CA PRO A 136 2.62 -0.05 -24.83
C PRO A 136 3.02 1.17 -25.65
N PHE A 137 3.93 1.02 -26.60
CA PHE A 137 4.36 2.12 -27.46
C PHE A 137 3.24 2.56 -28.42
N ASN A 138 2.48 1.62 -28.96
CA ASN A 138 1.34 1.93 -29.83
C ASN A 138 0.23 2.65 -29.05
N ILE A 139 -0.09 2.18 -27.83
CA ILE A 139 -1.05 2.84 -26.95
C ILE A 139 -0.55 4.24 -26.57
N ALA A 140 0.73 4.38 -26.23
CA ALA A 140 1.32 5.67 -25.92
C ALA A 140 1.21 6.66 -27.10
N ALA A 141 1.48 6.20 -28.33
CA ALA A 141 1.34 7.01 -29.51
C ALA A 141 -0.12 7.44 -29.75
N MET A 142 -1.08 6.52 -29.58
CA MET A 142 -2.52 6.84 -29.70
C MET A 142 -2.97 7.84 -28.64
N VAL A 143 -2.58 7.64 -27.38
CA VAL A 143 -2.90 8.55 -26.26
C VAL A 143 -2.34 9.95 -26.53
N ASN A 144 -1.09 10.03 -26.97
CA ASN A 144 -0.45 11.31 -27.27
C ASN A 144 -1.07 12.00 -28.50
N ALA A 145 -1.42 11.26 -29.55
CA ALA A 145 -2.11 11.83 -30.69
C ALA A 145 -3.48 12.41 -30.29
N PHE A 146 -4.27 11.64 -29.55
CA PHE A 146 -5.56 12.11 -29.05
C PHE A 146 -5.42 13.30 -28.11
N ALA A 147 -4.45 13.26 -27.19
CA ALA A 147 -4.18 14.34 -26.26
C ALA A 147 -3.68 15.62 -26.99
N SER A 148 -2.94 15.49 -28.11
CA SER A 148 -2.47 16.64 -28.88
C SER A 148 -3.62 17.35 -29.60
N ASP A 149 -4.57 16.59 -30.16
CA ASP A 149 -5.74 17.18 -30.83
C ASP A 149 -6.61 17.96 -29.83
N PHE A 150 -6.89 17.36 -28.68
CA PHE A 150 -7.60 18.05 -27.59
C PHE A 150 -6.79 19.20 -26.98
N GLY A 151 -5.47 19.04 -26.84
CA GLY A 151 -4.57 20.08 -26.36
C GLY A 151 -4.57 21.30 -27.27
N ALA A 152 -4.57 21.09 -28.59
CA ALA A 152 -4.69 22.15 -29.58
C ALA A 152 -6.05 22.87 -29.47
N LEU A 153 -7.13 22.13 -29.28
CA LEU A 153 -8.46 22.70 -29.09
C LEU A 153 -8.54 23.56 -27.81
N ILE A 154 -8.02 23.04 -26.69
CA ILE A 154 -8.01 23.76 -25.40
C ILE A 154 -7.15 25.00 -25.49
N SER A 155 -5.98 24.93 -26.11
CA SER A 155 -5.10 26.08 -26.33
C SER A 155 -5.76 27.16 -27.24
N ALA A 156 -6.53 26.73 -28.23
CA ALA A 156 -7.27 27.66 -29.11
C ALA A 156 -8.44 28.35 -28.39
N LEU A 157 -8.99 27.72 -27.35
CA LEU A 157 -10.07 28.29 -26.52
C LEU A 157 -9.57 29.15 -25.38
N ASP A 158 -8.25 29.21 -25.13
CA ASP A 158 -7.67 30.01 -24.06
C ASP A 158 -7.49 31.48 -24.50
N PRO A 159 -8.33 32.42 -24.03
CA PRO A 159 -8.23 33.83 -24.37
C PRO A 159 -7.05 34.52 -23.69
N THR A 160 -6.45 33.86 -22.70
CA THR A 160 -5.34 34.43 -21.92
C THR A 160 -3.97 34.15 -22.52
N GLY A 161 -3.87 33.14 -23.43
CA GLY A 161 -2.63 32.69 -24.04
C GLY A 161 -1.61 32.08 -23.07
N LEU A 162 -2.05 31.73 -21.87
CA LEU A 162 -1.19 31.12 -20.84
C LEU A 162 -0.94 29.63 -21.10
N LEU A 163 -1.87 28.95 -21.81
CA LEU A 163 -1.77 27.54 -22.12
C LEU A 163 -1.09 27.33 -23.48
N THR A 164 0.14 26.86 -23.46
CA THR A 164 0.78 26.38 -24.68
C THR A 164 0.18 25.06 -25.12
N VAL A 165 0.22 24.72 -26.41
CA VAL A 165 -0.24 23.43 -26.94
C VAL A 165 0.45 22.29 -26.18
N HIS A 166 1.74 22.41 -25.89
CA HIS A 166 2.49 21.40 -25.14
C HIS A 166 1.95 21.19 -23.71
N SER A 167 1.71 22.26 -22.96
CA SER A 167 1.16 22.16 -21.60
C SER A 167 -0.27 21.61 -21.57
N ALA A 168 -1.09 21.97 -22.55
CA ALA A 168 -2.45 21.45 -22.71
C ALA A 168 -2.43 19.95 -23.08
N THR A 169 -1.55 19.53 -23.99
CA THR A 169 -1.34 18.12 -24.35
C THR A 169 -0.86 17.31 -23.16
N LEU A 170 0.12 17.82 -22.41
CA LEU A 170 0.62 17.17 -21.19
C LEU A 170 -0.51 16.99 -20.17
N PHE A 171 -1.29 18.01 -19.91
CA PHE A 171 -2.43 17.94 -19.00
C PHE A 171 -3.45 16.89 -19.43
N MET A 172 -3.81 16.85 -20.74
CA MET A 172 -4.73 15.85 -21.26
C MET A 172 -4.18 14.43 -21.16
N THR A 173 -2.89 14.23 -21.46
CA THR A 173 -2.24 12.91 -21.30
C THR A 173 -2.29 12.46 -19.84
N LEU A 174 -2.00 13.35 -18.89
CA LEU A 174 -2.10 13.04 -17.46
C LEU A 174 -3.52 12.66 -17.05
N VAL A 175 -4.55 13.38 -17.54
CA VAL A 175 -5.95 13.04 -17.27
C VAL A 175 -6.32 11.67 -17.84
N LEU A 176 -5.93 11.37 -19.08
CA LEU A 176 -6.21 10.08 -19.71
C LEU A 176 -5.50 8.93 -18.98
N VAL A 177 -4.25 9.11 -18.58
CA VAL A 177 -3.51 8.14 -17.77
C VAL A 177 -4.17 7.95 -16.41
N ALA A 178 -4.57 9.02 -15.73
CA ALA A 178 -5.24 8.94 -14.44
C ALA A 178 -6.57 8.17 -14.52
N VAL A 179 -7.40 8.47 -15.52
CA VAL A 179 -8.66 7.76 -15.75
C VAL A 179 -8.41 6.28 -16.07
N SER A 180 -7.40 5.98 -16.89
CA SER A 180 -7.00 4.60 -17.18
C SER A 180 -6.55 3.86 -15.92
N CYS A 181 -5.78 4.50 -15.06
CA CYS A 181 -5.36 3.95 -13.76
C CYS A 181 -6.55 3.59 -12.88
N ILE A 182 -7.53 4.48 -12.77
CA ILE A 182 -8.73 4.25 -11.96
C ILE A 182 -9.57 3.11 -12.51
N ILE A 183 -9.80 3.09 -13.83
CA ILE A 183 -10.62 2.05 -14.48
C ILE A 183 -9.96 0.67 -14.35
N MET A 184 -8.67 0.57 -14.66
CA MET A 184 -7.95 -0.70 -14.60
C MET A 184 -7.72 -1.16 -13.17
N GLY A 185 -7.49 -0.24 -12.25
CA GLY A 185 -7.26 -0.57 -10.84
C GLY A 185 -8.51 -1.04 -10.10
N ALA A 186 -9.69 -0.78 -10.62
CA ALA A 186 -10.95 -1.19 -10.00
C ALA A 186 -11.15 -2.72 -9.91
N GLY A 187 -10.34 -3.53 -10.59
CA GLY A 187 -10.46 -4.99 -10.58
C GLY A 187 -9.17 -5.75 -10.28
N LEU A 188 -8.07 -5.06 -10.04
CA LEU A 188 -6.75 -5.66 -9.86
C LEU A 188 -6.15 -5.25 -8.51
N PRO A 189 -5.33 -6.10 -7.87
CA PRO A 189 -4.53 -5.69 -6.70
C PRO A 189 -3.61 -4.52 -7.05
N THR A 190 -3.39 -3.60 -6.11
CA THR A 190 -2.60 -2.36 -6.29
C THR A 190 -1.26 -2.58 -6.98
N THR A 191 -0.49 -3.59 -6.55
CA THR A 191 0.82 -3.92 -7.14
C THR A 191 0.69 -4.32 -8.61
N ALA A 192 -0.31 -5.13 -8.94
CA ALA A 192 -0.58 -5.59 -10.31
C ALA A 192 -0.96 -4.41 -11.22
N THR A 193 -1.88 -3.57 -10.74
CA THR A 193 -2.33 -2.36 -11.42
C THR A 193 -1.15 -1.43 -11.71
N TYR A 194 -0.32 -1.15 -10.70
CA TYR A 194 0.85 -0.30 -10.87
C TYR A 194 1.81 -0.84 -11.94
N LEU A 195 2.14 -2.14 -11.90
CA LEU A 195 3.08 -2.74 -12.85
C LEU A 195 2.59 -2.63 -14.30
N VAL A 196 1.31 -2.94 -14.56
CA VAL A 196 0.74 -2.85 -15.91
C VAL A 196 0.70 -1.40 -16.38
N LEU A 197 0.19 -0.51 -15.54
CA LEU A 197 0.00 0.89 -15.92
C LEU A 197 1.33 1.64 -16.07
N ALA A 198 2.34 1.33 -15.26
CA ALA A 198 3.67 1.92 -15.40
C ALA A 198 4.29 1.58 -16.77
N THR A 199 4.10 0.35 -17.28
CA THR A 199 4.62 -0.03 -18.60
C THR A 199 3.95 0.73 -19.75
N MET A 200 2.70 1.17 -19.58
CA MET A 200 1.97 1.93 -20.60
C MET A 200 2.18 3.44 -20.46
N ALA A 201 2.18 3.95 -19.24
CA ALA A 201 2.27 5.39 -18.97
C ALA A 201 3.69 5.95 -19.20
N THR A 202 4.73 5.15 -18.88
CA THR A 202 6.11 5.61 -19.00
C THR A 202 6.47 6.05 -20.42
N PRO A 203 6.23 5.27 -21.48
CA PRO A 203 6.53 5.74 -22.83
C PRO A 203 5.65 6.92 -23.27
N ALA A 204 4.38 7.00 -22.82
CA ALA A 204 3.49 8.10 -23.17
C ALA A 204 3.95 9.43 -22.61
N LEU A 205 4.35 9.45 -21.34
CA LEU A 205 4.78 10.66 -20.63
C LEU A 205 6.24 11.03 -20.93
N ALA A 206 7.11 10.05 -21.24
CA ALA A 206 8.48 10.30 -21.63
C ALA A 206 8.59 11.12 -22.93
N VAL A 207 7.74 10.89 -23.91
CA VAL A 207 7.67 11.67 -25.17
C VAL A 207 7.34 13.13 -24.88
N LEU A 208 6.61 13.42 -23.81
CA LEU A 208 6.24 14.77 -23.37
C LEU A 208 7.25 15.37 -22.39
N GLY A 209 8.41 14.71 -22.19
CA GLY A 209 9.49 15.22 -21.35
C GLY A 209 9.30 15.06 -19.85
N VAL A 210 8.33 14.23 -19.42
CA VAL A 210 8.12 13.93 -17.99
C VAL A 210 9.17 12.92 -17.52
N ASP A 211 9.81 13.22 -16.39
CA ASP A 211 10.79 12.33 -15.78
C ASP A 211 10.17 10.99 -15.35
N SER A 212 10.94 9.92 -15.48
CA SER A 212 10.51 8.56 -15.14
C SER A 212 10.03 8.46 -13.70
N MET A 213 10.73 9.06 -12.74
CA MET A 213 10.34 9.03 -11.33
C MET A 213 8.98 9.71 -11.11
N GLN A 214 8.74 10.85 -11.75
CA GLN A 214 7.46 11.58 -11.68
C GLN A 214 6.33 10.74 -12.26
N THR A 215 6.57 10.08 -13.40
CA THR A 215 5.60 9.17 -14.03
C THR A 215 5.25 8.01 -13.10
N HIS A 216 6.24 7.38 -12.50
CA HIS A 216 6.02 6.26 -11.57
C HIS A 216 5.23 6.68 -10.32
N PHE A 217 5.53 7.83 -9.73
CA PHE A 217 4.76 8.36 -8.62
C PHE A 217 3.33 8.71 -9.00
N PHE A 218 3.12 9.29 -10.18
CA PHE A 218 1.80 9.62 -10.68
C PHE A 218 0.93 8.36 -10.86
N VAL A 219 1.47 7.35 -11.54
CA VAL A 219 0.78 6.07 -11.77
C VAL A 219 0.50 5.34 -10.46
N PHE A 220 1.46 5.34 -9.53
CA PHE A 220 1.28 4.73 -8.22
C PHE A 220 0.16 5.41 -7.43
N TYR A 221 0.13 6.74 -7.42
CA TYR A 221 -0.90 7.50 -6.71
C TYR A 221 -2.30 7.18 -7.21
N TYR A 222 -2.51 7.21 -8.53
CA TYR A 222 -3.81 6.89 -9.12
C TYR A 222 -4.14 5.39 -9.05
N GLY A 223 -3.16 4.52 -9.08
CA GLY A 223 -3.33 3.08 -8.85
C GLY A 223 -3.84 2.77 -7.45
N VAL A 224 -3.31 3.45 -6.43
CA VAL A 224 -3.79 3.33 -5.03
C VAL A 224 -5.20 3.91 -4.87
N LEU A 225 -5.52 5.03 -5.56
CA LEU A 225 -6.87 5.61 -5.54
C LEU A 225 -7.93 4.64 -6.08
N ALA A 226 -7.57 3.76 -6.98
CA ALA A 226 -8.49 2.77 -7.52
C ALA A 226 -9.05 1.82 -6.45
N ASP A 227 -8.26 1.47 -5.42
CA ASP A 227 -8.69 0.60 -4.32
C ASP A 227 -9.80 1.20 -3.45
N ILE A 228 -9.96 2.52 -3.47
CA ILE A 228 -11.05 3.23 -2.77
C ILE A 228 -12.18 3.68 -3.69
N THR A 229 -12.03 3.43 -5.00
CA THR A 229 -13.00 3.88 -6.01
C THR A 229 -13.97 2.76 -6.39
N PRO A 230 -15.30 3.03 -6.48
CA PRO A 230 -16.23 2.05 -7.02
C PRO A 230 -15.83 1.60 -8.43
N PRO A 231 -16.10 0.35 -8.84
CA PRO A 231 -17.07 -0.59 -8.25
C PRO A 231 -16.49 -1.50 -7.16
N VAL A 232 -15.19 -1.65 -7.01
CA VAL A 232 -14.60 -2.65 -6.09
C VAL A 232 -14.36 -2.07 -4.70
N ALA A 233 -13.75 -0.89 -4.59
CA ALA A 233 -13.57 -0.12 -3.34
C ALA A 233 -13.16 -0.98 -2.13
N LEU A 234 -12.20 -1.90 -2.29
CA LEU A 234 -11.80 -2.90 -1.26
C LEU A 234 -11.43 -2.25 0.07
N ALA A 235 -10.69 -1.16 0.03
CA ALA A 235 -10.29 -0.45 1.24
C ALA A 235 -11.48 0.19 1.97
N ALA A 236 -12.49 0.68 1.22
CA ALA A 236 -13.71 1.24 1.79
C ALA A 236 -14.57 0.15 2.44
N TYR A 237 -14.68 -1.03 1.81
CA TYR A 237 -15.36 -2.19 2.41
C TYR A 237 -14.65 -2.69 3.66
N ALA A 238 -13.31 -2.81 3.62
CA ALA A 238 -12.55 -3.19 4.81
C ALA A 238 -12.76 -2.19 5.97
N GLY A 239 -12.75 -0.89 5.68
CA GLY A 239 -13.06 0.14 6.67
C GLY A 239 -14.47 0.02 7.24
N ALA A 240 -15.46 -0.25 6.39
CA ALA A 240 -16.86 -0.41 6.80
C ALA A 240 -17.10 -1.66 7.66
N THR A 241 -16.26 -2.69 7.57
CA THR A 241 -16.36 -3.88 8.44
C THR A 241 -15.81 -3.66 9.84
N ILE A 242 -15.02 -2.60 10.04
CA ILE A 242 -14.39 -2.25 11.33
C ILE A 242 -15.25 -1.20 12.08
N ALA A 243 -16.00 -0.39 11.34
CA ALA A 243 -16.85 0.66 11.88
C ALA A 243 -18.19 0.13 12.41
#